data_dd98616f5f9bd20e7291777347013f06
#
_entry.id   dd98616f5f9bd20e7291777347013f06
#
_cell.length_a   1.000
_cell.length_b   1.000
_cell.length_c   1.000
_cell.angle_alpha   90.00
_cell.angle_beta   90.00
_cell.angle_gamma   90.00
#
_symmetry.space_group_name_H-M   'P 1'
#
loop_
_entity.id
_entity.type
_entity.pdbx_description
1 polymer ?
#
loop_
_entity_poly.entity_id
_entity_poly.type
_entity_poly.pdbx_seq_one_letter_code
_entity_poly.pdbx_strand_id
1 'polypeptide(L)'
;GVFFMSDIKYKRVLLKLSGEALAGENKTGLSAEVVDKITSQIKEMTELGVQVAVVVGGGNFWRGKYGYNMEKTTSDYMGMLATTINALALQDSLESKGIYSRVQTAIEMREIAEPYIKRKAAKHLEKGRVVIFACGTGNPYFTTDTGAALRAAEINAEVILVAKTIDGVYSADPKVDSNAVKYDEITYMDILNKDLKVMDATAISLCRENNIPLIVF
;
A
#
# COMPACT_ATOMS: atom_id res chain seq x y z
N GLY A 1 -5.75 -24.67 -17.14
CA GLY A 1 -4.92 -25.45 -16.22
C GLY A 1 -5.48 -25.31 -14.82
N VAL A 2 -5.64 -26.43 -14.11
CA VAL A 2 -6.07 -26.43 -12.69
C VAL A 2 -4.82 -26.07 -11.88
N PHE A 3 -4.75 -24.82 -11.39
CA PHE A 3 -3.75 -24.45 -10.41
C PHE A 3 -4.15 -25.07 -9.06
N PHE A 4 -3.31 -25.92 -8.53
CA PHE A 4 -3.49 -26.44 -7.18
C PHE A 4 -3.12 -25.34 -6.16
N MET A 5 -3.90 -25.19 -5.10
CA MET A 5 -3.61 -24.25 -3.97
C MET A 5 -2.23 -24.45 -3.32
N SER A 6 -1.51 -25.51 -3.68
CA SER A 6 -0.14 -25.81 -3.23
C SER A 6 0.93 -24.89 -3.83
N ASP A 7 0.64 -24.14 -4.89
CA ASP A 7 1.64 -23.33 -5.60
C ASP A 7 1.67 -21.84 -5.15
N ILE A 8 0.78 -21.47 -4.23
CA ILE A 8 0.71 -20.10 -3.71
C ILE A 8 1.72 -19.94 -2.58
N LYS A 9 2.77 -19.13 -2.83
CA LYS A 9 3.83 -18.88 -1.84
C LYS A 9 3.35 -18.11 -0.61
N TYR A 10 2.45 -17.14 -0.80
CA TYR A 10 1.92 -16.27 0.27
C TYR A 10 0.39 -16.29 0.27
N LYS A 11 -0.19 -16.64 1.41
CA LYS A 11 -1.65 -16.74 1.58
C LYS A 11 -2.30 -15.41 1.96
N ARG A 12 -1.58 -14.55 2.68
CA ARG A 12 -2.04 -13.21 3.09
C ARG A 12 -0.99 -12.17 2.73
N VAL A 13 -1.36 -11.24 1.88
CA VAL A 13 -0.46 -10.21 1.39
C VAL A 13 -1.03 -8.82 1.70
N LEU A 14 -0.12 -7.86 1.90
CA LEU A 14 -0.47 -6.45 1.91
C LEU A 14 0.12 -5.78 0.68
N LEU A 15 -0.73 -5.23 -0.18
CA LEU A 15 -0.34 -4.46 -1.35
C LEU A 15 -0.25 -2.97 -0.97
N LYS A 16 0.93 -2.38 -1.12
CA LYS A 16 1.15 -0.94 -0.92
C LYS A 16 1.17 -0.23 -2.26
N LEU A 17 0.25 0.70 -2.44
CA LEU A 17 0.11 1.54 -3.62
C LEU A 17 0.45 2.99 -3.30
N SER A 18 1.21 3.66 -4.15
CA SER A 18 1.33 5.12 -4.07
C SER A 18 0.08 5.77 -4.66
N GLY A 19 -0.36 6.89 -4.07
CA GLY A 19 -1.47 7.66 -4.66
C GLY A 19 -1.16 8.12 -6.08
N GLU A 20 0.09 8.46 -6.35
CA GLU A 20 0.53 8.89 -7.68
C GLU A 20 0.36 7.82 -8.76
N ALA A 21 0.52 6.55 -8.39
CA ALA A 21 0.26 5.46 -9.32
C ALA A 21 -1.19 5.47 -9.81
N LEU A 22 -2.15 5.88 -8.96
CA LEU A 22 -3.56 5.95 -9.32
C LEU A 22 -3.91 7.12 -10.25
N ALA A 23 -3.06 8.14 -10.33
CA ALA A 23 -3.27 9.27 -11.24
C ALA A 23 -2.90 8.95 -12.70
N GLY A 24 -2.09 7.90 -12.93
CA GLY A 24 -1.57 7.58 -14.25
C GLY A 24 -0.80 8.76 -14.85
N GLU A 25 -1.00 9.03 -16.13
CA GLU A 25 -0.33 10.12 -16.85
C GLU A 25 -0.81 11.52 -16.42
N ASN A 26 -1.98 11.63 -15.80
CA ASN A 26 -2.57 12.92 -15.38
C ASN A 26 -1.81 13.59 -14.23
N LYS A 27 -0.90 12.90 -13.55
CA LYS A 27 -0.11 13.35 -12.38
C LYS A 27 -0.93 13.72 -11.14
N THR A 28 -2.21 14.01 -11.28
CA THR A 28 -3.15 14.37 -10.20
C THR A 28 -4.50 13.70 -10.40
N GLY A 29 -5.26 13.54 -9.33
CA GLY A 29 -6.58 12.91 -9.37
C GLY A 29 -6.50 11.40 -9.56
N LEU A 30 -7.49 10.82 -10.22
CA LEU A 30 -7.64 9.40 -10.48
C LEU A 30 -7.70 9.14 -11.99
N SER A 31 -7.00 8.11 -12.44
CA SER A 31 -7.17 7.53 -13.76
C SER A 31 -8.06 6.29 -13.66
N ALA A 32 -9.24 6.34 -14.29
CA ALA A 32 -10.16 5.21 -14.29
C ALA A 32 -9.52 3.94 -14.87
N GLU A 33 -8.72 4.09 -15.93
CA GLU A 33 -7.98 2.97 -16.56
C GLU A 33 -7.00 2.32 -15.60
N VAL A 34 -6.22 3.13 -14.87
CA VAL A 34 -5.24 2.62 -13.90
C VAL A 34 -5.93 1.95 -12.72
N VAL A 35 -6.99 2.56 -12.18
CA VAL A 35 -7.80 1.96 -11.10
C VAL A 35 -8.38 0.63 -11.57
N ASP A 36 -8.93 0.56 -12.78
CA ASP A 36 -9.48 -0.67 -13.37
C ASP A 36 -8.42 -1.77 -13.50
N LYS A 37 -7.23 -1.43 -14.01
CA LYS A 37 -6.11 -2.36 -14.15
C LYS A 37 -5.66 -2.92 -12.80
N ILE A 38 -5.46 -2.07 -11.81
CA ILE A 38 -5.03 -2.48 -10.46
C ILE A 38 -6.08 -3.39 -9.82
N THR A 39 -7.36 -3.02 -9.89
CA THR A 39 -8.44 -3.80 -9.29
C THR A 39 -8.67 -5.12 -10.01
N SER A 40 -8.39 -5.20 -11.31
CA SER A 40 -8.38 -6.46 -12.06
C SER A 40 -7.27 -7.40 -11.58
N GLN A 41 -6.06 -6.89 -11.33
CA GLN A 41 -4.96 -7.68 -10.76
C GLN A 41 -5.27 -8.15 -9.33
N ILE A 42 -5.90 -7.31 -8.50
CA ILE A 42 -6.36 -7.71 -7.16
C ILE A 42 -7.41 -8.82 -7.25
N LYS A 43 -8.33 -8.71 -8.21
CA LYS A 43 -9.33 -9.76 -8.47
C LYS A 43 -8.66 -11.10 -8.79
N GLU A 44 -7.70 -11.14 -9.71
CA GLU A 44 -6.95 -12.34 -10.05
C GLU A 44 -6.29 -12.97 -8.81
N MET A 45 -5.69 -12.17 -7.94
CA MET A 45 -5.11 -12.67 -6.69
C MET A 45 -6.16 -13.28 -5.76
N THR A 46 -7.33 -12.65 -5.63
CA THR A 46 -8.42 -13.18 -4.78
C THR A 46 -9.03 -14.47 -5.35
N GLU A 47 -9.14 -14.58 -6.67
CA GLU A 47 -9.60 -15.78 -7.35
C GLU A 47 -8.64 -16.97 -7.17
N LEU A 48 -7.34 -16.71 -6.99
CA LEU A 48 -6.35 -17.70 -6.59
C LEU A 48 -6.44 -18.09 -5.11
N GLY A 49 -7.31 -17.45 -4.32
CA GLY A 49 -7.47 -17.73 -2.89
C GLY A 49 -6.54 -16.92 -1.97
N VAL A 50 -5.82 -15.93 -2.51
CA VAL A 50 -4.98 -15.04 -1.71
C VAL A 50 -5.84 -14.02 -0.96
N GLN A 51 -5.57 -13.84 0.33
CA GLN A 51 -6.16 -12.79 1.15
C GLN A 51 -5.41 -11.49 0.91
N VAL A 52 -6.09 -10.50 0.34
CA VAL A 52 -5.47 -9.25 -0.10
C VAL A 52 -5.91 -8.09 0.81
N ALA A 53 -4.94 -7.46 1.46
CA ALA A 53 -5.09 -6.15 2.08
C ALA A 53 -4.38 -5.09 1.22
N VAL A 54 -4.91 -3.88 1.20
CA VAL A 54 -4.35 -2.76 0.43
C VAL A 54 -4.12 -1.57 1.35
N VAL A 55 -2.97 -0.94 1.22
CA VAL A 55 -2.70 0.40 1.77
C VAL A 55 -2.43 1.33 0.60
N VAL A 56 -3.13 2.45 0.56
CA VAL A 56 -3.00 3.42 -0.53
C VAL A 56 -2.55 4.78 0.00
N GLY A 57 -1.62 5.41 -0.72
CA GLY A 57 -1.19 6.79 -0.46
C GLY A 57 -2.16 7.83 -1.00
N GLY A 58 -1.93 9.10 -0.65
CA GLY A 58 -2.75 10.25 -1.07
C GLY A 58 -2.04 11.26 -1.98
N GLY A 59 -0.82 10.91 -2.46
CA GLY A 59 0.06 11.85 -3.15
C GLY A 59 -0.44 12.39 -4.50
N ASN A 60 -1.48 11.79 -5.08
CA ASN A 60 -2.17 12.29 -6.27
C ASN A 60 -3.15 13.45 -5.99
N PHE A 61 -3.56 13.64 -4.75
CA PHE A 61 -4.43 14.74 -4.33
C PHE A 61 -3.71 15.74 -3.45
N TRP A 62 -2.85 15.28 -2.55
CA TRP A 62 -2.15 16.15 -1.61
C TRP A 62 -0.72 15.70 -1.35
N ARG A 63 0.22 16.66 -1.52
CA ARG A 63 1.63 16.52 -1.12
C ARG A 63 2.02 17.69 -0.25
N GLY A 64 2.43 17.45 0.99
CA GLY A 64 2.87 18.47 1.92
C GLY A 64 4.08 19.31 1.50
N LYS A 65 4.73 18.93 0.38
CA LYS A 65 5.86 19.66 -0.22
C LYS A 65 5.45 20.90 -1.04
N TYR A 66 4.19 21.05 -1.38
CA TYR A 66 3.72 22.16 -2.22
C TYR A 66 3.47 23.42 -1.40
N GLY A 67 4.55 24.01 -0.83
CA GLY A 67 4.77 25.46 -0.71
C GLY A 67 3.79 26.33 0.06
N TYR A 68 2.86 25.74 0.80
CA TYR A 68 2.05 26.53 1.72
C TYR A 68 2.75 26.59 3.08
N ASN A 69 2.82 27.78 3.71
CA ASN A 69 3.18 27.95 5.13
C ASN A 69 2.10 27.29 6.00
N MET A 70 1.91 25.97 5.80
CA MET A 70 0.91 25.19 6.49
C MET A 70 1.58 24.40 7.61
N GLU A 71 0.91 24.34 8.72
CA GLU A 71 1.34 23.52 9.84
C GLU A 71 1.37 22.04 9.42
N LYS A 72 2.44 21.32 9.82
CA LYS A 72 2.70 19.96 9.35
C LYS A 72 1.59 18.99 9.70
N THR A 73 1.02 19.06 10.90
CA THR A 73 -0.08 18.18 11.32
C THR A 73 -1.31 18.38 10.46
N THR A 74 -1.65 19.61 10.11
CA THR A 74 -2.75 19.93 9.19
C THR A 74 -2.50 19.32 7.81
N SER A 75 -1.30 19.51 7.28
CA SER A 75 -0.89 18.93 5.99
C SER A 75 -0.96 17.42 5.99
N ASP A 76 -0.52 16.76 7.07
CA ASP A 76 -0.55 15.30 7.20
C ASP A 76 -2.00 14.79 7.27
N TYR A 77 -2.91 15.47 7.99
CA TYR A 77 -4.33 15.12 7.99
C TYR A 77 -4.98 15.27 6.61
N MET A 78 -4.64 16.31 5.84
CA MET A 78 -5.10 16.44 4.46
C MET A 78 -4.62 15.26 3.60
N GLY A 79 -3.38 14.83 3.77
CA GLY A 79 -2.86 13.63 3.13
C GLY A 79 -3.62 12.36 3.53
N MET A 80 -3.99 12.21 4.80
CA MET A 80 -4.79 11.09 5.27
C MET A 80 -6.20 11.10 4.63
N LEU A 81 -6.87 12.25 4.54
CA LEU A 81 -8.16 12.37 3.85
C LEU A 81 -8.03 12.03 2.37
N ALA A 82 -6.96 12.45 1.70
CA ALA A 82 -6.68 12.10 0.33
C ALA A 82 -6.58 10.57 0.10
N THR A 83 -6.02 9.82 1.06
CA THR A 83 -6.01 8.35 0.99
C THR A 83 -7.41 7.75 1.02
N THR A 84 -8.35 8.38 1.72
CA THR A 84 -9.74 7.91 1.79
C THR A 84 -10.43 8.04 0.43
N ILE A 85 -10.21 9.12 -0.30
CA ILE A 85 -10.72 9.28 -1.67
C ILE A 85 -10.25 8.12 -2.55
N ASN A 86 -8.94 7.81 -2.51
CA ASN A 86 -8.37 6.70 -3.28
C ASN A 86 -8.94 5.34 -2.85
N ALA A 87 -9.11 5.12 -1.55
CA ALA A 87 -9.66 3.87 -1.03
C ALA A 87 -11.11 3.63 -1.48
N LEU A 88 -11.94 4.66 -1.51
CA LEU A 88 -13.32 4.57 -2.00
C LEU A 88 -13.36 4.26 -3.49
N ALA A 89 -12.49 4.87 -4.30
CA ALA A 89 -12.41 4.57 -5.73
C ALA A 89 -11.99 3.12 -6.00
N LEU A 90 -11.02 2.60 -5.24
CA LEU A 90 -10.62 1.19 -5.32
C LEU A 90 -11.75 0.26 -4.89
N GLN A 91 -12.48 0.60 -3.82
CA GLN A 91 -13.64 -0.16 -3.35
C GLN A 91 -14.71 -0.27 -4.43
N ASP A 92 -15.15 0.86 -4.99
CA ASP A 92 -16.18 0.91 -6.03
C ASP A 92 -15.79 0.06 -7.24
N SER A 93 -14.54 0.20 -7.71
CA SER A 93 -14.03 -0.58 -8.83
C SER A 93 -13.92 -2.09 -8.52
N LEU A 94 -13.55 -2.50 -7.31
CA LEU A 94 -13.56 -3.91 -6.91
C LEU A 94 -14.98 -4.48 -6.85
N GLU A 95 -15.90 -3.73 -6.26
CA GLU A 95 -17.29 -4.16 -6.12
C GLU A 95 -18.00 -4.26 -7.47
N SER A 96 -17.69 -3.37 -8.42
CA SER A 96 -18.18 -3.49 -9.81
C SER A 96 -17.69 -4.76 -10.52
N LYS A 97 -16.58 -5.34 -10.07
CA LYS A 97 -16.02 -6.62 -10.56
C LYS A 97 -16.51 -7.85 -9.77
N GLY A 98 -17.44 -7.66 -8.83
CA GLY A 98 -17.99 -8.71 -7.98
C GLY A 98 -17.09 -9.12 -6.81
N ILE A 99 -16.05 -8.33 -6.49
CA ILE A 99 -15.16 -8.56 -5.36
C ILE A 99 -15.64 -7.79 -4.15
N TYR A 100 -16.07 -8.48 -3.11
CA TYR A 100 -16.45 -7.84 -1.85
C TYR A 100 -15.23 -7.18 -1.21
N SER A 101 -15.37 -5.92 -0.85
CA SER A 101 -14.31 -5.14 -0.23
C SER A 101 -14.80 -4.33 0.97
N ARG A 102 -13.88 -3.88 1.81
CA ARG A 102 -14.16 -3.01 2.96
C ARG A 102 -13.06 -1.99 3.10
N VAL A 103 -13.44 -0.72 3.11
CA VAL A 103 -12.55 0.36 3.52
C VAL A 103 -12.57 0.48 5.03
N GLN A 104 -11.39 0.51 5.65
CA GLN A 104 -11.23 0.79 7.06
C GLN A 104 -10.30 1.98 7.26
N THR A 105 -10.71 2.95 8.05
CA THR A 105 -9.99 4.21 8.28
C THR A 105 -9.44 4.30 9.69
N ALA A 106 -8.20 4.77 9.82
CA ALA A 106 -7.57 5.01 11.11
C ALA A 106 -8.15 6.25 11.83
N ILE A 107 -8.78 7.16 11.08
CA ILE A 107 -9.58 8.28 11.60
C ILE A 107 -11.04 7.89 11.45
N GLU A 108 -11.85 8.05 12.50
CA GLU A 108 -13.27 7.72 12.44
C GLU A 108 -14.03 8.63 11.46
N MET A 109 -14.71 8.01 10.51
CA MET A 109 -15.64 8.64 9.56
C MET A 109 -16.71 7.63 9.16
N ARG A 110 -17.54 7.27 10.14
CA ARG A 110 -18.47 6.11 10.12
C ARG A 110 -19.50 6.15 9.00
N GLU A 111 -19.85 7.32 8.51
CA GLU A 111 -20.76 7.51 7.38
C GLU A 111 -20.13 7.08 6.05
N ILE A 112 -18.80 6.97 5.98
CA ILE A 112 -18.03 6.71 4.75
C ILE A 112 -17.39 5.33 4.78
N ALA A 113 -16.78 4.96 5.93
CA ALA A 113 -15.97 3.75 6.06
C ALA A 113 -16.01 3.17 7.48
N GLU A 114 -15.67 1.90 7.62
CA GLU A 114 -15.54 1.28 8.93
C GLU A 114 -14.34 1.86 9.70
N PRO A 115 -14.47 2.14 11.01
CA PRO A 115 -13.31 2.38 11.84
C PRO A 115 -12.38 1.16 11.84
N TYR A 116 -11.07 1.42 11.73
CA TYR A 116 -10.10 0.34 11.78
C TYR A 116 -10.13 -0.41 13.11
N ILE A 117 -10.37 -1.69 13.04
CA ILE A 117 -10.24 -2.62 14.16
C ILE A 117 -9.55 -3.88 13.64
N LYS A 118 -8.35 -4.21 14.17
CA LYS A 118 -7.54 -5.35 13.76
C LYS A 118 -8.35 -6.64 13.56
N ARG A 119 -9.18 -7.00 14.56
CA ARG A 119 -9.98 -8.23 14.51
C ARG A 119 -11.05 -8.23 13.43
N LYS A 120 -11.62 -7.06 13.11
CA LYS A 120 -12.55 -6.93 11.97
C LYS A 120 -11.83 -7.08 10.64
N ALA A 121 -10.66 -6.45 10.48
CA ALA A 121 -9.83 -6.57 9.29
C ALA A 121 -9.46 -8.03 9.01
N ALA A 122 -8.93 -8.73 10.03
CA ALA A 122 -8.59 -10.15 9.91
C ALA A 122 -9.79 -11.01 9.50
N LYS A 123 -10.96 -10.76 10.12
CA LYS A 123 -12.20 -11.48 9.81
C LYS A 123 -12.73 -11.22 8.40
N HIS A 124 -12.54 -10.01 7.86
CA HIS A 124 -12.85 -9.71 6.46
C HIS A 124 -11.94 -10.50 5.52
N LEU A 125 -10.64 -10.50 5.77
CA LEU A 125 -9.66 -11.25 4.98
C LEU A 125 -9.95 -12.75 4.99
N GLU A 126 -10.25 -13.34 6.15
CA GLU A 126 -10.64 -14.75 6.30
C GLU A 126 -11.91 -15.12 5.51
N LYS A 127 -12.79 -14.16 5.28
CA LYS A 127 -13.99 -14.31 4.44
C LYS A 127 -13.75 -14.05 2.96
N GLY A 128 -12.50 -13.90 2.53
CA GLY A 128 -12.14 -13.61 1.14
C GLY A 128 -12.48 -12.18 0.68
N ARG A 129 -12.72 -11.25 1.62
CA ARG A 129 -12.94 -9.84 1.29
C ARG A 129 -11.61 -9.11 1.19
N VAL A 130 -11.49 -8.20 0.23
CA VAL A 130 -10.37 -7.27 0.18
C VAL A 130 -10.57 -6.19 1.24
N VAL A 131 -9.52 -5.89 2.02
CA VAL A 131 -9.55 -4.81 3.01
C VAL A 131 -8.64 -3.67 2.53
N ILE A 132 -9.18 -2.47 2.43
CA ILE A 132 -8.44 -1.29 2.00
C ILE A 132 -8.28 -0.38 3.21
N PHE A 133 -7.04 -0.16 3.63
CA PHE A 133 -6.72 0.71 4.76
C PHE A 133 -6.44 2.13 4.29
N ALA A 134 -7.15 3.09 4.84
CA ALA A 134 -6.97 4.50 4.61
C ALA A 134 -6.59 5.25 5.88
N CYS A 135 -6.14 6.49 5.75
CA CYS A 135 -5.63 7.37 6.80
C CYS A 135 -4.33 6.88 7.46
N GLY A 136 -3.57 6.02 6.79
CA GLY A 136 -2.25 5.57 7.25
C GLY A 136 -2.27 5.01 8.69
N THR A 137 -1.46 5.59 9.58
CA THR A 137 -1.46 5.27 11.02
C THR A 137 -2.55 5.99 11.81
N GLY A 138 -3.19 7.00 11.22
CA GLY A 138 -4.09 7.94 11.92
C GLY A 138 -3.35 9.05 12.69
N ASN A 139 -2.02 9.04 12.67
CA ASN A 139 -1.19 10.01 13.38
C ASN A 139 -0.34 10.81 12.40
N PRO A 140 -0.26 12.16 12.57
CA PRO A 140 0.70 12.98 11.85
C PRO A 140 2.14 12.51 12.04
N TYR A 141 3.04 12.97 11.18
CA TYR A 141 4.48 12.65 11.14
C TYR A 141 4.84 11.26 10.63
N PHE A 142 3.89 10.35 10.46
CA PHE A 142 4.12 9.04 9.86
C PHE A 142 3.71 9.03 8.39
N THR A 143 4.43 8.26 7.60
CA THR A 143 4.17 8.11 6.16
C THR A 143 3.21 6.96 5.88
N THR A 144 2.79 6.86 4.61
CA THR A 144 2.06 5.68 4.10
C THR A 144 2.89 4.40 4.21
N ASP A 145 4.22 4.49 4.09
CA ASP A 145 5.12 3.33 4.21
C ASP A 145 5.06 2.76 5.63
N THR A 146 5.18 3.64 6.65
CA THR A 146 5.00 3.23 8.05
C THR A 146 3.60 2.67 8.31
N GLY A 147 2.56 3.28 7.73
CA GLY A 147 1.19 2.76 7.81
C GLY A 147 1.08 1.34 7.23
N ALA A 148 1.70 1.08 6.07
CA ALA A 148 1.72 -0.24 5.44
C ALA A 148 2.43 -1.29 6.32
N ALA A 149 3.61 -0.97 6.85
CA ALA A 149 4.35 -1.86 7.75
C ALA A 149 3.54 -2.19 9.02
N LEU A 150 2.92 -1.17 9.63
CA LEU A 150 2.08 -1.36 10.82
C LEU A 150 0.87 -2.26 10.54
N ARG A 151 0.12 -1.97 9.46
CA ARG A 151 -1.04 -2.81 9.11
C ARG A 151 -0.64 -4.23 8.76
N ALA A 152 0.47 -4.42 8.04
CA ALA A 152 0.99 -5.76 7.72
C ALA A 152 1.28 -6.58 8.97
N ALA A 153 1.97 -5.98 9.95
CA ALA A 153 2.26 -6.62 11.24
C ALA A 153 0.96 -6.97 12.00
N GLU A 154 0.00 -6.03 12.07
CA GLU A 154 -1.24 -6.21 12.81
C GLU A 154 -2.13 -7.31 12.24
N ILE A 155 -2.21 -7.44 10.91
CA ILE A 155 -3.04 -8.46 10.25
C ILE A 155 -2.29 -9.78 9.99
N ASN A 156 -1.04 -9.89 10.42
CA ASN A 156 -0.16 -11.02 10.13
C ASN A 156 -0.04 -11.27 8.62
N ALA A 157 0.25 -10.21 7.84
CA ALA A 157 0.58 -10.37 6.43
C ALA A 157 1.93 -11.09 6.29
N GLU A 158 2.02 -12.02 5.37
CA GLU A 158 3.23 -12.81 5.12
C GLU A 158 4.27 -12.07 4.27
N VAL A 159 3.81 -11.03 3.54
CA VAL A 159 4.64 -10.19 2.68
C VAL A 159 3.98 -8.84 2.44
N ILE A 160 4.79 -7.80 2.24
CA ILE A 160 4.33 -6.53 1.68
C ILE A 160 4.78 -6.46 0.22
N LEU A 161 3.83 -6.30 -0.68
CA LEU A 161 4.04 -6.06 -2.11
C LEU A 161 4.06 -4.55 -2.34
N VAL A 162 5.20 -4.02 -2.76
CA VAL A 162 5.41 -2.58 -2.96
C VAL A 162 5.46 -2.27 -4.44
N ALA A 163 4.37 -1.71 -4.97
CA ALA A 163 4.32 -1.26 -6.36
C ALA A 163 5.05 0.08 -6.49
N LYS A 164 6.04 0.12 -7.37
CA LYS A 164 6.84 1.32 -7.68
C LYS A 164 6.92 1.57 -9.18
N THR A 165 7.39 2.76 -9.56
CA THR A 165 7.69 3.12 -10.95
C THR A 165 9.03 2.54 -11.43
N ILE A 166 9.84 2.00 -10.52
CA ILE A 166 11.10 1.31 -10.78
C ILE A 166 10.90 -0.14 -10.35
N ASP A 167 11.26 -1.08 -11.19
CA ASP A 167 10.97 -2.51 -11.10
C ASP A 167 11.77 -3.29 -10.05
N GLY A 168 12.28 -2.63 -9.03
CA GLY A 168 13.05 -3.27 -7.95
C GLY A 168 13.84 -2.29 -7.09
N VAL A 169 14.76 -2.85 -6.32
CA VAL A 169 15.70 -2.10 -5.47
C VAL A 169 17.04 -2.04 -6.16
N TYR A 170 17.61 -0.84 -6.27
CA TYR A 170 18.88 -0.57 -6.94
C TYR A 170 19.90 0.05 -6.00
N SER A 171 21.18 -0.07 -6.33
CA SER A 171 22.29 0.54 -5.58
C SER A 171 22.29 2.08 -5.63
N ALA A 172 21.66 2.65 -6.65
CA ALA A 172 21.41 4.09 -6.84
C ALA A 172 20.15 4.25 -7.71
N ASP A 173 19.68 5.48 -7.93
CA ASP A 173 18.55 5.73 -8.84
C ASP A 173 18.95 5.42 -10.29
N PRO A 174 18.39 4.37 -10.95
CA PRO A 174 18.78 4.00 -12.31
C PRO A 174 18.41 5.04 -13.38
N LYS A 175 17.57 6.03 -13.03
CA LYS A 175 17.26 7.16 -13.91
C LYS A 175 18.36 8.21 -13.92
N VAL A 176 19.20 8.22 -12.89
CA VAL A 176 20.28 9.21 -12.68
C VAL A 176 21.65 8.56 -12.91
N ASP A 177 21.83 7.33 -12.43
CA ASP A 177 23.08 6.58 -12.53
C ASP A 177 22.86 5.34 -13.40
N SER A 178 23.43 5.35 -14.61
CA SER A 178 23.38 4.22 -15.53
C SER A 178 24.15 2.97 -15.05
N ASN A 179 25.00 3.11 -14.03
CA ASN A 179 25.74 1.99 -13.41
C ASN A 179 25.00 1.41 -12.20
N ALA A 180 23.78 1.89 -11.90
CA ALA A 180 22.98 1.35 -10.81
C ALA A 180 22.70 -0.14 -11.02
N VAL A 181 23.02 -0.94 -10.02
CA VAL A 181 22.84 -2.40 -10.04
C VAL A 181 21.56 -2.75 -9.30
N LYS A 182 20.70 -3.53 -9.95
CA LYS A 182 19.50 -4.10 -9.32
C LYS A 182 19.89 -5.21 -8.36
N TYR A 183 19.32 -5.20 -7.16
CA TYR A 183 19.43 -6.28 -6.19
C TYR A 183 18.31 -7.30 -6.41
N ASP A 184 18.66 -8.56 -6.57
CA ASP A 184 17.68 -9.66 -6.53
C ASP A 184 17.17 -9.88 -5.10
N GLU A 185 18.09 -9.84 -4.13
CA GLU A 185 17.81 -9.88 -2.70
C GLU A 185 18.72 -8.92 -1.95
N ILE A 186 18.21 -8.28 -0.91
CA ILE A 186 18.97 -7.39 -0.04
C ILE A 186 18.41 -7.42 1.38
N THR A 187 19.29 -7.35 2.38
CA THR A 187 18.85 -7.31 3.79
C THR A 187 18.36 -5.94 4.20
N TYR A 188 17.47 -5.88 5.21
CA TYR A 188 17.03 -4.62 5.79
C TYR A 188 18.18 -3.78 6.37
N MET A 189 19.20 -4.45 6.95
CA MET A 189 20.38 -3.75 7.45
C MET A 189 21.17 -3.10 6.34
N ASP A 190 21.32 -3.76 5.19
CA ASP A 190 21.99 -3.17 4.03
C ASP A 190 21.19 -1.99 3.45
N ILE A 191 19.86 -2.09 3.41
CA ILE A 191 18.99 -0.99 3.00
C ILE A 191 19.21 0.23 3.89
N LEU A 192 19.23 0.05 5.21
CA LEU A 192 19.43 1.13 6.17
C LEU A 192 20.85 1.70 6.10
N ASN A 193 21.88 0.82 6.05
CA ASN A 193 23.28 1.24 6.02
C ASN A 193 23.64 1.98 4.72
N LYS A 194 23.04 1.62 3.61
CA LYS A 194 23.25 2.22 2.28
C LYS A 194 22.29 3.36 1.97
N ASP A 195 21.39 3.68 2.91
CA ASP A 195 20.31 4.72 2.73
C ASP A 195 19.50 4.53 1.42
N LEU A 196 19.15 3.27 1.11
CA LEU A 196 18.40 2.97 -0.10
C LEU A 196 16.92 3.34 0.09
N LYS A 197 16.36 4.06 -0.90
CA LYS A 197 15.00 4.61 -0.85
C LYS A 197 13.94 3.59 -1.29
N VAL A 198 13.85 2.49 -0.54
CA VAL A 198 12.80 1.46 -0.73
C VAL A 198 11.50 1.90 -0.06
N MET A 199 11.58 2.14 1.24
CA MET A 199 10.58 2.70 2.13
C MET A 199 11.30 3.60 3.14
N ASP A 200 10.55 4.36 3.96
CA ASP A 200 11.20 5.13 5.01
C ASP A 200 11.83 4.24 6.10
N ALA A 201 12.79 4.78 6.85
CA ALA A 201 13.56 4.02 7.83
C ALA A 201 12.69 3.42 8.95
N THR A 202 11.60 4.10 9.34
CA THR A 202 10.65 3.62 10.35
C THR A 202 9.93 2.37 9.85
N ALA A 203 9.45 2.39 8.61
CA ALA A 203 8.80 1.26 7.97
C ALA A 203 9.76 0.06 7.83
N ILE A 204 11.00 0.30 7.36
CA ILE A 204 12.03 -0.72 7.23
C ILE A 204 12.36 -1.35 8.59
N SER A 205 12.53 -0.55 9.65
CA SER A 205 12.79 -1.05 10.99
C SER A 205 11.65 -1.92 11.50
N LEU A 206 10.39 -1.48 11.30
CA LEU A 206 9.21 -2.23 11.73
C LEU A 206 9.08 -3.57 10.99
N CYS A 207 9.32 -3.58 9.68
CA CYS A 207 9.33 -4.82 8.88
C CYS A 207 10.43 -5.79 9.34
N ARG A 208 11.64 -5.28 9.60
CA ARG A 208 12.76 -6.09 10.11
C ARG A 208 12.43 -6.73 11.45
N GLU A 209 11.94 -5.96 12.42
CA GLU A 209 11.62 -6.44 13.77
C GLU A 209 10.50 -7.50 13.77
N ASN A 210 9.58 -7.42 12.82
CA ASN A 210 8.47 -8.37 12.69
C ASN A 210 8.71 -9.45 11.63
N ASN A 211 9.92 -9.53 11.03
CA ASN A 211 10.28 -10.48 9.99
C ASN A 211 9.31 -10.51 8.80
N ILE A 212 8.82 -9.35 8.38
CA ILE A 212 7.91 -9.23 7.24
C ILE A 212 8.74 -8.92 5.99
N PRO A 213 8.83 -9.82 5.00
CA PRO A 213 9.56 -9.55 3.76
C PRO A 213 8.86 -8.49 2.90
N LEU A 214 9.67 -7.78 2.09
CA LEU A 214 9.19 -6.86 1.06
C LEU A 214 9.49 -7.45 -0.31
N ILE A 215 8.55 -7.32 -1.23
CA ILE A 215 8.76 -7.54 -2.67
C ILE A 215 8.46 -6.22 -3.38
N VAL A 216 9.45 -5.69 -4.09
CA VAL A 216 9.36 -4.43 -4.84
C VAL A 216 9.26 -4.75 -6.33
N PHE A 217 8.26 -4.20 -7.03
CA PHE A 217 8.00 -4.45 -8.45
C PHE A 217 7.35 -3.24 -9.13
#